data_b935621fe2fddedcd37a4e6897eaa05b
#
_entry.id   b935621fe2fddedcd37a4e6897eaa05b
#
_cell.length_a   1.000
_cell.length_b   1.000
_cell.length_c   1.000
_cell.angle_alpha   90.00
_cell.angle_beta   90.00
_cell.angle_gamma   90.00
#
_symmetry.space_group_name_H-M   'P 1'
#
loop_
_entity.id
_entity.type
_entity.pdbx_description
1 polymer ?
#
loop_
_entity_poly.entity_id
_entity_poly.type
_entity_poly.pdbx_seq_one_letter_code
_entity_poly.pdbx_strand_id
1 'polypeptide(L)'
;MKISIIGPGIMPIPPTGWGAVETLIWDMRNALTTLGHEVDIVNVNYPRKIIQKVNEFRPDFVHIHYDDWVGLYNYIQYPCACTSHFGYLEREEMFNGYVNIANAFAQIKPRVFCLSEGIKKVYQVLMDIPESNLYVSPNGVDCGSFNCVDTPDYPNASIYLAKIDYRKRQHLFQSIPSLWYAGNIADERFDKTKNYLGEWSKKHLYKNLTHYGNLVLLSDGEAHPLVCMEAFAAGLGVVVTEWGKANLDTNKKFITVIPEKHIGDI
;
A
#
# COMPACT_ATOMS: atom_id res chain seq x y z
N MET A 1 7.39 3.92 24.56
CA MET A 1 8.40 3.06 23.91
C MET A 1 9.14 3.88 22.87
N LYS A 2 10.41 3.49 22.61
CA LYS A 2 11.19 3.98 21.47
C LYS A 2 11.02 3.02 20.29
N ILE A 3 10.55 3.50 19.14
CA ILE A 3 10.25 2.68 17.97
C ILE A 3 11.06 3.20 16.79
N SER A 4 11.80 2.31 16.12
CA SER A 4 12.50 2.64 14.88
C SER A 4 11.76 2.02 13.69
N ILE A 5 11.38 2.83 12.71
CA ILE A 5 10.72 2.39 11.48
C ILE A 5 11.74 2.46 10.34
N ILE A 6 12.00 1.32 9.70
CA ILE A 6 12.92 1.23 8.57
C ILE A 6 12.10 1.31 7.27
N GLY A 7 12.33 2.38 6.51
CA GLY A 7 11.72 2.60 5.21
C GLY A 7 12.56 2.11 4.04
N PRO A 8 12.03 2.24 2.79
CA PRO A 8 12.70 1.78 1.57
C PRO A 8 14.04 2.47 1.28
N GLY A 9 14.22 3.72 1.69
CA GLY A 9 15.41 4.52 1.33
C GLY A 9 15.42 4.98 -0.14
N ILE A 10 14.28 4.94 -0.80
CA ILE A 10 14.13 5.26 -2.24
C ILE A 10 13.60 6.68 -2.42
N MET A 11 12.56 7.04 -1.71
CA MET A 11 11.91 8.35 -1.75
C MET A 11 11.97 9.03 -0.39
N PRO A 12 11.85 10.37 -0.31
CA PRO A 12 11.77 11.06 0.99
C PRO A 12 10.53 10.64 1.78
N ILE A 13 10.61 10.70 3.11
CA ILE A 13 9.49 10.53 4.04
C ILE A 13 9.36 11.82 4.87
N PRO A 14 8.22 12.56 4.81
CA PRO A 14 7.05 12.29 3.97
C PRO A 14 7.34 12.46 2.48
N PRO A 15 6.63 11.75 1.59
CA PRO A 15 6.81 11.92 0.16
C PRO A 15 6.22 13.26 -0.32
N THR A 16 6.83 13.83 -1.36
CA THR A 16 6.34 15.10 -1.96
C THR A 16 5.22 14.89 -2.98
N GLY A 17 5.06 13.66 -3.48
CA GLY A 17 4.04 13.24 -4.45
C GLY A 17 3.53 11.84 -4.15
N TRP A 18 3.64 10.92 -5.11
CA TRP A 18 3.32 9.51 -4.91
C TRP A 18 4.32 8.85 -3.93
N GLY A 19 3.97 7.70 -3.38
CA GLY A 19 4.77 6.96 -2.40
C GLY A 19 3.87 6.42 -1.29
N ALA A 20 3.14 5.33 -1.60
CA ALA A 20 2.17 4.76 -0.66
C ALA A 20 2.83 4.24 0.63
N VAL A 21 3.97 3.56 0.51
CA VAL A 21 4.71 3.02 1.67
C VAL A 21 5.29 4.16 2.50
N GLU A 22 5.87 5.17 1.85
CA GLU A 22 6.44 6.35 2.52
C GLU A 22 5.35 7.17 3.24
N THR A 23 4.17 7.31 2.62
CA THR A 23 3.01 7.93 3.26
C THR A 23 2.58 7.13 4.50
N LEU A 24 2.43 5.83 4.36
CA LEU A 24 2.04 4.94 5.46
C LEU A 24 3.02 5.02 6.63
N ILE A 25 4.32 5.02 6.36
CA ILE A 25 5.36 5.16 7.39
C ILE A 25 5.24 6.52 8.11
N TRP A 26 4.99 7.59 7.37
CA TRP A 26 4.81 8.91 7.94
C TRP A 26 3.57 9.01 8.82
N ASP A 27 2.43 8.49 8.35
CA ASP A 27 1.17 8.50 9.09
C ASP A 27 1.27 7.61 10.35
N MET A 28 1.89 6.43 10.23
CA MET A 28 2.18 5.56 11.38
C MET A 28 3.06 6.25 12.42
N ARG A 29 4.14 6.92 11.99
CA ARG A 29 5.01 7.70 12.87
C ARG A 29 4.20 8.75 13.63
N ASN A 30 3.33 9.50 12.95
CA ASN A 30 2.53 10.55 13.57
C ASN A 30 1.52 9.96 14.58
N ALA A 31 0.82 8.90 14.20
CA ALA A 31 -0.13 8.20 15.08
C ALA A 31 0.56 7.66 16.35
N LEU A 32 1.70 6.97 16.19
CA LEU A 32 2.46 6.44 17.32
C LEU A 32 3.00 7.56 18.22
N THR A 33 3.43 8.69 17.65
CA THR A 33 3.87 9.85 18.43
C THR A 33 2.71 10.47 19.22
N THR A 34 1.52 10.54 18.65
CA THR A 34 0.30 10.99 19.35
C THR A 34 -0.07 10.07 20.51
N LEU A 35 0.23 8.77 20.37
CA LEU A 35 0.07 7.78 21.46
C LEU A 35 1.17 7.83 22.52
N GLY A 36 2.11 8.77 22.44
CA GLY A 36 3.17 9.00 23.42
C GLY A 36 4.42 8.13 23.20
N HIS A 37 4.63 7.58 22.02
CA HIS A 37 5.85 6.87 21.66
C HIS A 37 6.90 7.83 21.07
N GLU A 38 8.18 7.56 21.31
CA GLU A 38 9.30 8.21 20.63
C GLU A 38 9.60 7.42 19.36
N VAL A 39 9.45 8.05 18.18
CA VAL A 39 9.55 7.32 16.90
C VAL A 39 10.60 7.94 15.99
N ASP A 40 11.56 7.12 15.57
CA ASP A 40 12.57 7.44 14.57
C ASP A 40 12.27 6.76 13.24
N ILE A 41 12.55 7.43 12.12
CA ILE A 41 12.43 6.89 10.78
C ILE A 41 13.83 6.74 10.17
N VAL A 42 14.25 5.50 9.96
CA VAL A 42 15.50 5.17 9.26
C VAL A 42 15.20 4.93 7.78
N ASN A 43 15.30 5.97 6.96
CA ASN A 43 15.01 5.91 5.54
C ASN A 43 16.27 6.12 4.70
N VAL A 44 17.12 5.11 4.68
CA VAL A 44 18.38 5.10 3.92
C VAL A 44 18.56 3.74 3.22
N ASN A 45 19.20 3.72 2.05
CA ASN A 45 19.34 2.51 1.21
C ASN A 45 20.69 1.78 1.39
N TYR A 46 21.29 1.90 2.57
CA TYR A 46 22.58 1.26 2.90
C TYR A 46 22.45 0.41 4.16
N PRO A 47 22.56 -0.94 4.07
CA PRO A 47 22.40 -1.86 5.20
C PRO A 47 23.20 -1.46 6.45
N ARG A 48 24.51 -1.18 6.27
CA ARG A 48 25.37 -0.77 7.41
C ARG A 48 24.91 0.52 8.07
N LYS A 49 24.42 1.50 7.29
CA LYS A 49 23.90 2.76 7.84
C LYS A 49 22.56 2.56 8.55
N ILE A 50 21.71 1.65 8.05
CA ILE A 50 20.46 1.28 8.72
C ILE A 50 20.77 0.75 10.12
N ILE A 51 21.62 -0.27 10.21
CA ILE A 51 22.02 -0.88 11.51
C ILE A 51 22.67 0.15 12.43
N GLN A 52 23.57 1.01 11.90
CA GLN A 52 24.21 2.07 12.68
C GLN A 52 23.16 3.00 13.29
N LYS A 53 22.22 3.53 12.50
CA LYS A 53 21.17 4.45 12.98
C LYS A 53 20.25 3.81 14.01
N VAL A 54 19.83 2.56 13.77
CA VAL A 54 19.03 1.80 14.72
C VAL A 54 19.77 1.67 16.07
N ASN A 55 21.07 1.32 16.03
CA ASN A 55 21.89 1.19 17.25
C ASN A 55 22.14 2.53 17.97
N GLU A 56 22.28 3.63 17.23
CA GLU A 56 22.40 4.98 17.81
C GLU A 56 21.12 5.39 18.53
N PHE A 57 19.95 5.09 17.96
CA PHE A 57 18.63 5.41 18.53
C PHE A 57 18.28 4.52 19.74
N ARG A 58 18.75 3.25 19.77
CA ARG A 58 18.47 2.24 20.81
C ARG A 58 16.97 2.05 21.04
N PRO A 59 16.22 1.53 20.04
CA PRO A 59 14.78 1.35 20.15
C PRO A 59 14.39 0.19 21.06
N ASP A 60 13.18 0.23 21.58
CA ASP A 60 12.53 -0.93 22.21
C ASP A 60 11.98 -1.90 21.18
N PHE A 61 11.67 -1.40 19.97
CA PHE A 61 11.12 -2.18 18.86
C PHE A 61 11.53 -1.60 17.50
N VAL A 62 11.76 -2.50 16.52
CA VAL A 62 12.08 -2.14 15.12
C VAL A 62 11.01 -2.68 14.18
N HIS A 63 10.52 -1.84 13.27
CA HIS A 63 9.58 -2.24 12.23
C HIS A 63 10.17 -2.01 10.83
N ILE A 64 10.35 -3.09 10.07
CA ILE A 64 10.88 -3.06 8.69
C ILE A 64 9.70 -3.01 7.72
N HIS A 65 9.59 -1.95 6.92
CA HIS A 65 8.54 -1.74 5.91
C HIS A 65 8.98 -1.97 4.47
N TYR A 66 10.12 -2.64 4.26
CA TYR A 66 10.61 -2.92 2.92
C TYR A 66 11.25 -4.30 2.85
N ASP A 67 10.75 -5.14 1.98
CA ASP A 67 11.09 -6.57 1.87
C ASP A 67 12.57 -6.83 1.63
N ASP A 68 13.24 -6.00 0.81
CA ASP A 68 14.66 -6.13 0.54
C ASP A 68 15.52 -6.04 1.82
N TRP A 69 14.97 -5.43 2.88
CA TRP A 69 15.65 -5.33 4.18
C TRP A 69 15.38 -6.50 5.11
N VAL A 70 14.60 -7.53 4.69
CA VAL A 70 14.33 -8.69 5.56
C VAL A 70 15.62 -9.35 6.07
N GLY A 71 16.67 -9.37 5.26
CA GLY A 71 17.99 -9.88 5.66
C GLY A 71 18.61 -9.17 6.86
N LEU A 72 18.22 -7.94 7.16
CA LEU A 72 18.70 -7.20 8.33
C LEU A 72 18.14 -7.74 9.65
N TYR A 73 17.04 -8.48 9.60
CA TYR A 73 16.41 -9.06 10.80
C TYR A 73 17.40 -9.82 11.69
N ASN A 74 18.33 -10.55 11.09
CA ASN A 74 19.35 -11.31 11.83
C ASN A 74 20.47 -10.44 12.46
N TYR A 75 20.59 -9.18 12.06
CA TYR A 75 21.61 -8.24 12.54
C TYR A 75 21.05 -7.22 13.52
N ILE A 76 19.73 -7.10 13.61
CA ILE A 76 19.03 -6.21 14.53
C ILE A 76 18.94 -6.91 15.89
N GLN A 77 19.54 -6.30 16.94
CA GLN A 77 19.57 -6.85 18.29
C GLN A 77 18.36 -6.49 19.16
N TYR A 78 17.35 -5.85 18.55
CA TYR A 78 16.11 -5.41 19.21
C TYR A 78 14.94 -6.26 18.75
N PRO A 79 13.84 -6.36 19.53
CA PRO A 79 12.59 -6.93 19.04
C PRO A 79 12.21 -6.32 17.69
N CYS A 80 11.98 -7.15 16.69
CA CYS A 80 11.79 -6.71 15.32
C CYS A 80 10.62 -7.44 14.63
N ALA A 81 9.94 -6.76 13.73
CA ALA A 81 8.98 -7.34 12.80
C ALA A 81 9.13 -6.72 11.41
N CYS A 82 8.64 -7.43 10.39
CA CYS A 82 8.61 -6.99 9.00
C CYS A 82 7.16 -6.82 8.51
N THR A 83 6.94 -5.92 7.56
CA THR A 83 5.73 -5.84 6.75
C THR A 83 6.11 -5.81 5.28
N SER A 84 5.55 -6.70 4.48
CA SER A 84 5.67 -6.65 3.03
C SER A 84 4.55 -5.84 2.42
N HIS A 85 4.89 -5.04 1.43
CA HIS A 85 3.96 -4.29 0.58
C HIS A 85 3.96 -4.81 -0.86
N PHE A 86 4.52 -6.00 -1.09
CA PHE A 86 4.58 -6.62 -2.42
C PHE A 86 3.18 -7.01 -2.88
N GLY A 87 2.74 -6.43 -4.01
CA GLY A 87 1.36 -6.56 -4.49
C GLY A 87 0.95 -7.94 -5.00
N TYR A 88 1.90 -8.86 -5.19
CA TYR A 88 1.65 -10.19 -5.71
C TYR A 88 1.88 -11.31 -4.70
N LEU A 89 1.90 -11.03 -3.39
CA LEU A 89 2.12 -12.06 -2.37
C LEU A 89 1.15 -13.24 -2.47
N GLU A 90 -0.11 -12.98 -2.83
CA GLU A 90 -1.14 -14.02 -2.99
C GLU A 90 -1.15 -14.65 -4.40
N ARG A 91 -0.12 -14.33 -5.23
CA ARG A 91 0.03 -14.81 -6.61
C ARG A 91 1.44 -15.33 -6.85
N GLU A 92 1.71 -16.56 -6.41
CA GLU A 92 3.04 -17.19 -6.49
C GLU A 92 3.59 -17.20 -7.93
N GLU A 93 2.72 -17.38 -8.91
CA GLU A 93 3.08 -17.35 -10.34
C GLU A 93 3.63 -15.99 -10.81
N MET A 94 3.44 -14.94 -10.02
CA MET A 94 3.93 -13.58 -10.28
C MET A 94 5.20 -13.23 -9.49
N PHE A 95 5.81 -14.19 -8.78
CA PHE A 95 6.97 -13.91 -7.91
C PHE A 95 8.24 -13.53 -8.68
N ASN A 96 8.39 -13.87 -9.93
CA ASN A 96 9.52 -13.46 -10.79
C ASN A 96 10.80 -13.02 -10.03
N GLY A 97 11.02 -11.72 -9.86
CA GLY A 97 12.14 -11.16 -9.09
C GLY A 97 12.02 -11.28 -7.56
N TYR A 98 10.87 -11.67 -7.03
CA TYR A 98 10.60 -11.75 -5.58
C TYR A 98 11.07 -13.10 -4.95
N VAL A 99 11.42 -14.09 -5.75
CA VAL A 99 11.78 -15.45 -5.26
C VAL A 99 12.92 -15.39 -4.22
N ASN A 100 13.94 -14.57 -4.43
CA ASN A 100 15.05 -14.45 -3.48
C ASN A 100 14.60 -13.86 -2.13
N ILE A 101 13.66 -12.93 -2.15
CA ILE A 101 13.09 -12.32 -0.95
C ILE A 101 12.20 -13.33 -0.24
N ALA A 102 11.36 -14.06 -0.96
CA ALA A 102 10.55 -15.16 -0.40
C ALA A 102 11.42 -16.23 0.28
N ASN A 103 12.52 -16.64 -0.36
CA ASN A 103 13.49 -17.55 0.22
C ASN A 103 14.14 -16.99 1.50
N ALA A 104 14.44 -15.69 1.53
CA ALA A 104 14.98 -15.05 2.73
C ALA A 104 13.95 -15.07 3.88
N PHE A 105 12.68 -14.79 3.62
CA PHE A 105 11.61 -14.95 4.62
C PHE A 105 11.51 -16.39 5.13
N ALA A 106 11.56 -17.39 4.24
CA ALA A 106 11.51 -18.81 4.58
C ALA A 106 12.69 -19.27 5.45
N GLN A 107 13.89 -18.71 5.22
CA GLN A 107 15.10 -19.04 5.99
C GLN A 107 15.13 -18.33 7.35
N ILE A 108 14.77 -17.05 7.39
CA ILE A 108 14.88 -16.21 8.59
C ILE A 108 13.70 -16.44 9.52
N LYS A 109 12.52 -16.73 8.99
CA LYS A 109 11.25 -16.89 9.72
C LYS A 109 10.97 -15.71 10.69
N PRO A 110 11.00 -14.46 10.20
CA PRO A 110 10.84 -13.27 11.03
C PRO A 110 9.43 -13.20 11.63
N ARG A 111 9.23 -12.29 12.60
CA ARG A 111 7.87 -11.82 12.90
C ARG A 111 7.38 -10.95 11.76
N VAL A 112 6.12 -11.17 11.33
CA VAL A 112 5.52 -10.43 10.20
C VAL A 112 4.17 -9.86 10.60
N PHE A 113 3.99 -8.59 10.35
CA PHE A 113 2.67 -7.96 10.30
C PHE A 113 2.11 -8.15 8.88
N CYS A 114 1.15 -9.04 8.75
CA CYS A 114 0.53 -9.40 7.49
C CYS A 114 -0.62 -8.43 7.18
N LEU A 115 -0.69 -7.92 5.96
CA LEU A 115 -1.72 -6.95 5.59
C LEU A 115 -3.12 -7.58 5.40
N SER A 116 -3.20 -8.92 5.27
CA SER A 116 -4.44 -9.69 5.14
C SER A 116 -4.30 -11.10 5.69
N GLU A 117 -5.42 -11.78 5.91
CA GLU A 117 -5.44 -13.22 6.24
C GLU A 117 -4.88 -14.07 5.07
N GLY A 118 -5.14 -13.66 3.82
CA GLY A 118 -4.57 -14.32 2.65
C GLY A 118 -3.04 -14.25 2.65
N ILE A 119 -2.48 -13.07 2.88
CA ILE A 119 -1.03 -12.86 3.01
C ILE A 119 -0.46 -13.65 4.19
N LYS A 120 -1.14 -13.69 5.36
CA LYS A 120 -0.74 -14.53 6.50
C LYS A 120 -0.63 -16.00 6.08
N LYS A 121 -1.62 -16.50 5.34
CA LYS A 121 -1.63 -17.87 4.84
C LYS A 121 -0.47 -18.16 3.87
N VAL A 122 -0.12 -17.21 3.00
CA VAL A 122 1.03 -17.33 2.10
C VAL A 122 2.33 -17.50 2.90
N TYR A 123 2.58 -16.64 3.89
CA TYR A 123 3.76 -16.78 4.75
C TYR A 123 3.80 -18.11 5.51
N GLN A 124 2.64 -18.57 5.99
CA GLN A 124 2.54 -19.83 6.71
C GLN A 124 2.79 -21.04 5.80
N VAL A 125 2.21 -21.06 4.60
CA VAL A 125 2.20 -22.24 3.73
C VAL A 125 3.41 -22.27 2.79
N LEU A 126 3.72 -21.16 2.13
CA LEU A 126 4.82 -21.13 1.13
C LEU A 126 6.19 -20.87 1.76
N MET A 127 6.24 -20.13 2.87
CA MET A 127 7.49 -19.73 3.50
C MET A 127 7.74 -20.45 4.84
N ASP A 128 6.84 -21.36 5.23
CA ASP A 128 6.92 -22.16 6.47
C ASP A 128 7.21 -21.31 7.72
N ILE A 129 6.62 -20.10 7.80
CA ILE A 129 6.76 -19.23 8.97
C ILE A 129 5.76 -19.68 10.03
N PRO A 130 6.20 -19.92 11.30
CA PRO A 130 5.31 -20.31 12.37
C PRO A 130 4.18 -19.32 12.60
N GLU A 131 2.97 -19.81 12.87
CA GLU A 131 1.80 -18.95 13.12
C GLU A 131 2.04 -17.96 14.27
N SER A 132 2.79 -18.35 15.28
CA SER A 132 3.18 -17.48 16.41
C SER A 132 3.96 -16.23 16.01
N ASN A 133 4.53 -16.22 14.79
CA ASN A 133 5.26 -15.09 14.24
C ASN A 133 4.42 -14.23 13.28
N LEU A 134 3.17 -14.61 13.02
CA LEU A 134 2.32 -13.97 12.01
C LEU A 134 1.15 -13.23 12.66
N TYR A 135 1.05 -11.93 12.43
CA TYR A 135 0.02 -11.07 13.00
C TYR A 135 -0.67 -10.31 11.87
N VAL A 136 -2.00 -10.38 11.78
CA VAL A 136 -2.76 -9.62 10.77
C VAL A 136 -2.93 -8.18 11.25
N SER A 137 -2.41 -7.24 10.47
CA SER A 137 -2.46 -5.81 10.73
C SER A 137 -2.64 -5.07 9.40
N PRO A 138 -3.88 -4.81 8.95
CA PRO A 138 -4.13 -4.10 7.71
C PRO A 138 -3.67 -2.64 7.79
N ASN A 139 -3.41 -2.02 6.62
CA ASN A 139 -3.09 -0.61 6.54
C ASN A 139 -4.24 0.26 7.05
N GLY A 140 -3.92 1.30 7.79
CA GLY A 140 -4.85 2.34 8.22
C GLY A 140 -4.77 3.59 7.35
N VAL A 141 -5.74 4.49 7.53
CA VAL A 141 -5.77 5.83 6.93
C VAL A 141 -6.23 6.84 7.97
N ASP A 142 -5.71 8.06 7.89
CA ASP A 142 -6.22 9.17 8.71
C ASP A 142 -7.55 9.68 8.15
N CYS A 143 -8.63 9.18 8.70
CA CYS A 143 -9.99 9.59 8.32
C CYS A 143 -10.26 11.08 8.60
N GLY A 144 -9.58 11.69 9.57
CA GLY A 144 -9.75 13.09 9.93
C GLY A 144 -9.23 14.07 8.87
N SER A 145 -8.41 13.60 7.94
CA SER A 145 -7.89 14.41 6.84
C SER A 145 -8.89 14.58 5.68
N PHE A 146 -9.99 13.81 5.65
CA PHE A 146 -10.97 13.84 4.58
C PHE A 146 -12.23 14.61 4.99
N ASN A 147 -12.68 15.48 4.10
CA ASN A 147 -13.98 16.16 4.23
C ASN A 147 -15.00 15.41 3.36
N CYS A 148 -15.91 14.66 3.98
CA CYS A 148 -17.02 14.08 3.24
C CYS A 148 -18.03 15.16 2.88
N VAL A 149 -18.48 15.20 1.61
CA VAL A 149 -19.56 16.08 1.14
C VAL A 149 -20.84 15.27 0.97
N ASP A 150 -21.98 15.87 1.35
CA ASP A 150 -23.29 15.20 1.20
C ASP A 150 -23.69 15.05 -0.27
N THR A 151 -23.21 15.96 -1.13
CA THR A 151 -23.52 15.97 -2.56
C THR A 151 -22.21 16.13 -3.35
N PRO A 152 -21.67 15.04 -3.92
CA PRO A 152 -20.49 15.10 -4.79
C PRO A 152 -20.75 15.97 -6.02
N ASP A 153 -19.73 16.72 -6.48
CA ASP A 153 -19.82 17.51 -7.72
C ASP A 153 -19.95 16.62 -8.96
N TYR A 154 -19.39 15.43 -8.90
CA TYR A 154 -19.33 14.46 -10.01
C TYR A 154 -19.88 13.08 -9.58
N PRO A 155 -21.17 12.96 -9.18
CA PRO A 155 -21.73 11.74 -8.61
C PRO A 155 -21.73 10.54 -9.58
N ASN A 156 -21.74 10.82 -10.89
CA ASN A 156 -21.73 9.81 -11.96
C ASN A 156 -20.32 9.60 -12.55
N ALA A 157 -19.31 10.26 -12.02
CA ALA A 157 -17.93 10.05 -12.43
C ALA A 157 -17.17 9.16 -11.45
N SER A 158 -16.30 8.35 -11.98
CA SER A 158 -15.36 7.54 -11.21
C SER A 158 -13.95 8.08 -11.37
N ILE A 159 -13.11 7.86 -10.35
CA ILE A 159 -11.70 8.24 -10.40
C ILE A 159 -10.81 7.01 -10.23
N TYR A 160 -9.82 6.88 -11.08
CA TYR A 160 -8.73 5.92 -10.94
C TYR A 160 -7.49 6.65 -10.40
N LEU A 161 -7.34 6.68 -9.09
CA LEU A 161 -6.28 7.39 -8.40
C LEU A 161 -5.17 6.41 -8.00
N ALA A 162 -4.11 6.34 -8.80
CA ALA A 162 -2.96 5.49 -8.55
C ALA A 162 -1.79 5.90 -9.45
N LYS A 163 -0.56 5.44 -9.12
CA LYS A 163 0.51 5.44 -10.11
C LYS A 163 0.02 4.74 -11.38
N ILE A 164 0.20 5.37 -12.52
CA ILE A 164 -0.19 4.81 -13.83
C ILE A 164 0.93 3.91 -14.28
N ASP A 165 0.76 2.60 -14.07
CA ASP A 165 1.78 1.61 -14.39
C ASP A 165 1.15 0.32 -14.94
N TYR A 166 2.02 -0.57 -15.41
CA TYR A 166 1.63 -1.84 -16.02
C TYR A 166 0.65 -2.65 -15.14
N ARG A 167 0.92 -2.77 -13.85
CA ARG A 167 0.12 -3.54 -12.90
C ARG A 167 -1.28 -2.94 -12.69
N LYS A 168 -1.41 -1.63 -12.77
CA LYS A 168 -2.69 -0.92 -12.59
C LYS A 168 -3.57 -0.91 -13.85
N ARG A 169 -3.03 -1.22 -15.04
CA ARG A 169 -3.77 -1.44 -16.29
C ARG A 169 -4.65 -0.29 -16.77
N GLN A 170 -4.40 0.96 -16.32
CA GLN A 170 -5.26 2.12 -16.63
C GLN A 170 -5.44 2.34 -18.14
N HIS A 171 -4.42 2.04 -18.95
CA HIS A 171 -4.47 2.20 -20.41
C HIS A 171 -5.58 1.38 -21.08
N LEU A 172 -6.07 0.29 -20.47
CA LEU A 172 -7.15 -0.55 -21.02
C LEU A 172 -8.53 0.11 -20.92
N PHE A 173 -8.72 1.05 -19.99
CA PHE A 173 -10.03 1.60 -19.64
C PHE A 173 -10.25 3.05 -20.07
N GLN A 174 -9.35 3.62 -20.88
CA GLN A 174 -9.41 5.03 -21.29
C GLN A 174 -10.53 5.34 -22.30
N SER A 175 -11.24 4.32 -22.79
CA SER A 175 -12.46 4.50 -23.59
C SER A 175 -13.69 4.87 -22.75
N ILE A 176 -13.65 4.73 -21.42
CA ILE A 176 -14.77 5.01 -20.52
C ILE A 176 -14.85 6.52 -20.24
N PRO A 177 -15.87 7.24 -20.76
CA PRO A 177 -15.90 8.70 -20.68
C PRO A 177 -16.06 9.25 -19.27
N SER A 178 -16.69 8.48 -18.34
CA SER A 178 -16.93 8.88 -16.96
C SER A 178 -15.81 8.46 -16.01
N LEU A 179 -14.73 7.85 -16.50
CA LEU A 179 -13.58 7.43 -15.71
C LEU A 179 -12.43 8.43 -15.87
N TRP A 180 -12.05 9.06 -14.75
CA TRP A 180 -10.96 10.04 -14.69
C TRP A 180 -9.72 9.41 -14.05
N TYR A 181 -8.54 9.89 -14.43
CA TYR A 181 -7.27 9.33 -14.00
C TYR A 181 -6.42 10.38 -13.31
N ALA A 182 -5.86 10.04 -12.15
CA ALA A 182 -4.88 10.87 -11.47
C ALA A 182 -3.71 10.02 -10.96
N GLY A 183 -2.48 10.49 -11.19
CA GLY A 183 -1.28 9.83 -10.72
C GLY A 183 -0.07 10.03 -11.62
N ASN A 184 1.09 9.65 -11.13
CA ASN A 184 2.34 9.70 -11.88
C ASN A 184 2.35 8.65 -13.00
N ILE A 185 2.73 9.04 -14.22
CA ILE A 185 2.73 8.18 -15.41
C ILE A 185 4.08 7.44 -15.51
N ALA A 186 4.00 6.11 -15.50
CA ALA A 186 5.13 5.20 -15.75
C ALA A 186 4.81 4.16 -16.85
N ASP A 187 3.59 4.17 -17.41
CA ASP A 187 3.17 3.31 -18.52
C ASP A 187 3.02 4.16 -19.78
N GLU A 188 3.90 3.95 -20.77
CA GLU A 188 3.93 4.70 -22.02
C GLU A 188 2.68 4.47 -22.90
N ARG A 189 1.92 3.40 -22.64
CA ARG A 189 0.65 3.11 -23.35
C ARG A 189 -0.49 4.00 -22.93
N PHE A 190 -0.34 4.71 -21.81
CA PHE A 190 -1.36 5.60 -21.28
C PHE A 190 -1.43 6.92 -22.07
N ASP A 191 -2.59 7.21 -22.63
CA ASP A 191 -2.86 8.45 -23.38
C ASP A 191 -3.25 9.59 -22.42
N LYS A 192 -2.30 10.45 -22.09
CA LYS A 192 -2.51 11.60 -21.18
C LYS A 192 -3.46 12.67 -21.74
N THR A 193 -3.93 12.56 -22.98
CA THR A 193 -4.91 13.49 -23.56
C THR A 193 -6.35 13.12 -23.20
N LYS A 194 -6.56 11.95 -22.57
CA LYS A 194 -7.90 11.41 -22.25
C LYS A 194 -8.12 11.36 -20.74
N ASN A 195 -9.02 12.21 -20.24
CA ASN A 195 -9.53 12.19 -18.84
C ASN A 195 -8.41 12.17 -17.77
N TYR A 196 -7.23 12.72 -18.06
CA TYR A 196 -6.12 12.75 -17.14
C TYR A 196 -6.05 14.09 -16.38
N LEU A 197 -6.04 14.01 -15.06
CA LEU A 197 -6.07 15.14 -14.13
C LEU A 197 -4.69 15.55 -13.59
N GLY A 198 -3.64 14.87 -14.06
CA GLY A 198 -2.29 15.08 -13.53
C GLY A 198 -2.01 14.28 -12.26
N GLU A 199 -0.86 14.52 -11.65
CA GLU A 199 -0.47 13.94 -10.38
C GLU A 199 -1.08 14.74 -9.22
N TRP A 200 -1.72 14.05 -8.28
CA TRP A 200 -2.32 14.68 -7.11
C TRP A 200 -1.37 14.61 -5.90
N SER A 201 -1.15 15.75 -5.27
CA SER A 201 -0.56 15.80 -3.93
C SER A 201 -1.57 15.27 -2.88
N LYS A 202 -1.09 14.84 -1.72
CA LYS A 202 -1.98 14.42 -0.61
C LYS A 202 -2.98 15.49 -0.22
N LYS A 203 -2.56 16.75 -0.16
CA LYS A 203 -3.46 17.88 0.12
C LYS A 203 -4.58 18.01 -0.91
N HIS A 204 -4.25 17.78 -2.20
CA HIS A 204 -5.24 17.82 -3.28
C HIS A 204 -6.20 16.63 -3.18
N LEU A 205 -5.67 15.44 -2.89
CA LEU A 205 -6.44 14.22 -2.67
C LEU A 205 -7.47 14.41 -1.56
N TYR A 206 -7.05 14.83 -0.38
CA TYR A 206 -7.93 15.02 0.78
C TYR A 206 -9.10 15.97 0.50
N LYS A 207 -8.85 17.00 -0.30
CA LYS A 207 -9.86 18.01 -0.64
C LYS A 207 -10.82 17.55 -1.75
N ASN A 208 -10.34 16.80 -2.74
CA ASN A 208 -11.07 16.62 -4.00
C ASN A 208 -11.61 15.20 -4.21
N LEU A 209 -11.09 14.19 -3.49
CA LEU A 209 -11.53 12.81 -3.69
C LEU A 209 -13.03 12.65 -3.41
N THR A 210 -13.54 13.28 -2.38
CA THR A 210 -14.95 13.27 -1.96
C THR A 210 -15.95 13.75 -3.03
N HIS A 211 -15.49 14.43 -4.09
CA HIS A 211 -16.36 14.97 -5.14
C HIS A 211 -16.72 13.95 -6.24
N TYR A 212 -16.13 12.73 -6.20
CA TYR A 212 -16.44 11.66 -7.14
C TYR A 212 -17.39 10.64 -6.54
N GLY A 213 -18.14 9.92 -7.39
CA GLY A 213 -19.05 8.87 -6.93
C GLY A 213 -18.33 7.60 -6.51
N ASN A 214 -17.29 7.20 -7.25
CA ASN A 214 -16.57 5.96 -7.00
C ASN A 214 -15.07 6.09 -7.24
N LEU A 215 -14.30 5.29 -6.48
CA LEU A 215 -12.92 4.94 -6.83
C LEU A 215 -12.92 3.67 -7.68
N VAL A 216 -12.09 3.63 -8.71
CA VAL A 216 -11.82 2.44 -9.53
C VAL A 216 -10.38 2.01 -9.34
N LEU A 217 -10.14 0.73 -9.07
CA LEU A 217 -8.81 0.13 -8.95
C LEU A 217 -8.82 -1.27 -9.58
N LEU A 218 -8.60 -1.35 -10.89
CA LEU A 218 -8.62 -2.60 -11.67
C LEU A 218 -7.21 -3.20 -11.81
N SER A 219 -6.46 -3.16 -10.73
CA SER A 219 -5.11 -3.72 -10.61
C SER A 219 -5.12 -5.25 -10.73
N ASP A 220 -4.04 -5.83 -11.24
CA ASP A 220 -3.84 -7.28 -11.29
C ASP A 220 -3.13 -7.84 -10.05
N GLY A 221 -2.90 -7.02 -9.04
CA GLY A 221 -2.35 -7.43 -7.75
C GLY A 221 -2.19 -6.27 -6.77
N GLU A 222 -2.63 -6.47 -5.53
CA GLU A 222 -2.50 -5.53 -4.41
C GLU A 222 -2.22 -6.31 -3.11
N ALA A 223 -1.35 -5.75 -2.27
CA ALA A 223 -1.17 -6.28 -0.92
C ALA A 223 -2.31 -5.82 0.02
N HIS A 224 -2.52 -4.50 0.11
CA HIS A 224 -3.65 -3.84 0.76
C HIS A 224 -3.70 -2.40 0.26
N PRO A 225 -4.55 -2.09 -0.72
CA PRO A 225 -4.49 -0.81 -1.44
C PRO A 225 -4.94 0.35 -0.56
N LEU A 226 -4.00 1.21 -0.18
CA LEU A 226 -4.24 2.38 0.67
C LEU A 226 -5.30 3.30 0.06
N VAL A 227 -5.31 3.45 -1.27
CA VAL A 227 -6.26 4.30 -1.98
C VAL A 227 -7.72 3.86 -1.79
N CYS A 228 -8.00 2.57 -1.57
CA CYS A 228 -9.35 2.10 -1.24
C CYS A 228 -9.77 2.56 0.16
N MET A 229 -8.86 2.55 1.12
CA MET A 229 -9.10 3.09 2.46
C MET A 229 -9.34 4.59 2.42
N GLU A 230 -8.57 5.31 1.61
CA GLU A 230 -8.74 6.74 1.35
C GLU A 230 -10.11 7.05 0.72
N ALA A 231 -10.54 6.22 -0.25
CA ALA A 231 -11.86 6.35 -0.87
C ALA A 231 -13.00 6.16 0.14
N PHE A 232 -12.91 5.17 1.03
CA PHE A 232 -13.91 4.98 2.08
C PHE A 232 -13.92 6.15 3.07
N ALA A 233 -12.75 6.68 3.45
CA ALA A 233 -12.66 7.85 4.31
C ALA A 233 -13.24 9.11 3.65
N ALA A 234 -13.22 9.18 2.31
CA ALA A 234 -13.80 10.26 1.51
C ALA A 234 -15.30 10.04 1.16
N GLY A 235 -15.90 8.90 1.55
CA GLY A 235 -17.31 8.59 1.31
C GLY A 235 -17.62 7.95 -0.04
N LEU A 236 -16.62 7.48 -0.81
CA LEU A 236 -16.82 6.89 -2.13
C LEU A 236 -17.18 5.41 -2.07
N GLY A 237 -17.92 4.95 -3.11
CA GLY A 237 -17.94 3.54 -3.47
C GLY A 237 -16.60 3.11 -4.10
N VAL A 238 -16.34 1.79 -4.13
CA VAL A 238 -15.09 1.25 -4.66
C VAL A 238 -15.38 0.12 -5.64
N VAL A 239 -14.71 0.17 -6.81
CA VAL A 239 -14.74 -0.87 -7.83
C VAL A 239 -13.33 -1.45 -7.95
N VAL A 240 -13.20 -2.75 -7.69
CA VAL A 240 -11.90 -3.46 -7.67
C VAL A 240 -11.96 -4.76 -8.45
N THR A 241 -10.80 -5.33 -8.76
CA THR A 241 -10.68 -6.70 -9.26
C THR A 241 -10.64 -7.71 -8.11
N GLU A 242 -10.70 -8.99 -8.44
CA GLU A 242 -10.48 -10.08 -7.47
C GLU A 242 -9.10 -9.98 -6.80
N TRP A 243 -8.09 -9.51 -7.51
CA TRP A 243 -6.73 -9.32 -7.00
C TRP A 243 -6.50 -7.95 -6.32
N GLY A 244 -7.41 -7.00 -6.57
CA GLY A 244 -7.39 -5.68 -5.94
C GLY A 244 -8.20 -5.59 -4.65
N LYS A 245 -9.06 -6.58 -4.38
CA LYS A 245 -10.00 -6.54 -3.25
C LYS A 245 -9.35 -6.69 -1.87
N ALA A 246 -8.17 -7.37 -1.78
CA ALA A 246 -7.44 -7.63 -0.55
C ALA A 246 -8.38 -7.67 0.69
N ASN A 247 -8.11 -7.19 1.83
CA ASN A 247 -8.92 -7.26 3.05
C ASN A 247 -10.29 -6.50 3.02
N LEU A 248 -10.81 -6.14 1.86
CA LEU A 248 -12.09 -5.44 1.75
C LEU A 248 -13.26 -6.36 2.08
N ASP A 249 -14.22 -5.89 2.88
CA ASP A 249 -15.48 -6.60 3.12
C ASP A 249 -16.40 -6.48 1.89
N THR A 250 -16.24 -7.39 0.95
CA THR A 250 -16.98 -7.40 -0.33
C THR A 250 -18.50 -7.64 -0.19
N ASN A 251 -19.03 -7.89 1.02
CA ASN A 251 -20.47 -7.92 1.27
C ASN A 251 -21.07 -6.52 1.38
N LYS A 252 -20.27 -5.48 1.47
CA LYS A 252 -20.74 -4.09 1.52
C LYS A 252 -21.24 -3.65 0.16
N LYS A 253 -22.42 -3.03 0.10
CA LYS A 253 -23.10 -2.60 -1.13
C LYS A 253 -22.31 -1.54 -1.93
N PHE A 254 -21.40 -0.83 -1.28
CA PHE A 254 -20.55 0.18 -1.89
C PHE A 254 -19.21 -0.39 -2.42
N ILE A 255 -19.03 -1.71 -2.38
CA ILE A 255 -17.87 -2.40 -2.96
C ILE A 255 -18.35 -3.30 -4.09
N THR A 256 -17.83 -3.07 -5.30
CA THR A 256 -18.08 -3.90 -6.47
C THR A 256 -16.78 -4.61 -6.85
N VAL A 257 -16.84 -5.95 -6.95
CA VAL A 257 -15.71 -6.76 -7.43
C VAL A 257 -15.98 -7.18 -8.86
N ILE A 258 -15.07 -6.82 -9.77
CA ILE A 258 -15.11 -7.25 -11.18
C ILE A 258 -14.28 -8.53 -11.32
N PRO A 259 -14.87 -9.65 -11.74
CA PRO A 259 -14.14 -10.87 -12.02
C PRO A 259 -13.08 -10.65 -13.10
N GLU A 260 -11.90 -11.25 -12.93
CA GLU A 260 -10.75 -11.06 -13.83
C GLU A 260 -11.10 -11.39 -15.29
N LYS A 261 -11.94 -12.41 -15.52
CA LYS A 261 -12.41 -12.81 -16.87
C LYS A 261 -13.18 -11.72 -17.63
N HIS A 262 -13.68 -10.68 -16.94
CA HIS A 262 -14.44 -9.58 -17.54
C HIS A 262 -13.61 -8.31 -17.73
N ILE A 263 -12.33 -8.31 -17.35
CA ILE A 263 -11.47 -7.12 -17.49
C ILE A 263 -11.28 -6.72 -18.96
N GLY A 264 -11.31 -7.66 -19.89
CA GLY A 264 -11.22 -7.38 -21.32
C GLY A 264 -12.55 -6.96 -21.98
N ASP A 265 -13.67 -7.05 -21.28
CA ASP A 265 -15.02 -6.81 -21.79
C ASP A 265 -15.57 -5.42 -21.40
N ILE A 266 -14.76 -4.59 -20.74
CA ILE A 266 -15.13 -3.27 -20.21
C ILE A 266 -14.90 -2.17 -21.24
#